data_00079adc088f83dc9a7915632b413ff6
#
_entry.id   00079adc088f83dc9a7915632b413ff6
#
_cell.length_a   1.000
_cell.length_b   1.000
_cell.length_c   1.000
_cell.angle_alpha   90.00
_cell.angle_beta   90.00
_cell.angle_gamma   90.00
#
_symmetry.space_group_name_H-M   'P 1'
#
loop_
_entity.id
_entity.type
_entity.pdbx_description
1 polymer ?
#
loop_
_entity_poly.entity_id
_entity_poly.type
_entity_poly.pdbx_seq_one_letter_code
_entity_poly.pdbx_strand_id
1 'polypeptide(L)'
;MSKKFARSRLCALGMTIMTAQAAEPPKAIGDGEGRLDIIAWPGYIERGQTDKQYDWVTQFEKETGCAVNVKTAATSDEMVSLMTKGGYDLVTASGDASLRLIMGKRVQPISTALIPNWKALDPRVVKGDWFNVGGKVYGTPYQWGRTC
;
A
#
# COMPACT_ATOMS: atom_id res chain seq x y z
N MET A 1 -34.97 -61.35 24.08
CA MET A 1 -35.26 -60.14 23.33
C MET A 1 -34.36 -59.03 23.86
N SER A 2 -33.21 -58.74 23.20
CA SER A 2 -32.24 -57.79 23.67
C SER A 2 -32.29 -56.55 22.73
N LYS A 3 -32.68 -55.40 23.28
CA LYS A 3 -32.75 -54.13 22.54
C LYS A 3 -31.39 -53.44 22.59
N LYS A 4 -30.70 -53.38 21.47
CA LYS A 4 -29.44 -52.57 21.28
C LYS A 4 -29.80 -51.07 21.09
N PHE A 5 -29.41 -50.24 22.03
CA PHE A 5 -29.47 -48.79 21.92
C PHE A 5 -28.34 -48.32 21.04
N ALA A 6 -28.66 -47.70 19.90
CA ALA A 6 -27.71 -47.01 19.02
C ALA A 6 -27.38 -45.63 19.62
N ARG A 7 -26.12 -45.42 20.00
CA ARG A 7 -25.61 -44.10 20.43
C ARG A 7 -25.30 -43.27 19.18
N SER A 8 -26.13 -42.31 18.90
CA SER A 8 -25.87 -41.28 17.91
C SER A 8 -24.73 -40.38 18.38
N ARG A 9 -23.61 -40.41 17.66
CA ARG A 9 -22.48 -39.46 17.88
C ARG A 9 -22.81 -38.15 17.16
N LEU A 10 -23.15 -37.14 17.93
CA LEU A 10 -23.27 -35.78 17.45
C LEU A 10 -21.86 -35.26 17.12
N CYS A 11 -21.56 -35.14 15.83
CA CYS A 11 -20.33 -34.51 15.36
C CYS A 11 -20.51 -32.98 15.47
N ALA A 12 -19.97 -32.37 16.52
CA ALA A 12 -19.93 -30.92 16.66
C ALA A 12 -18.92 -30.39 15.66
N LEU A 13 -19.40 -29.82 14.55
CA LEU A 13 -18.58 -29.10 13.58
C LEU A 13 -18.17 -27.78 14.23
N GLY A 14 -16.94 -27.72 14.75
CA GLY A 14 -16.34 -26.50 15.26
C GLY A 14 -16.08 -25.51 14.13
N MET A 15 -16.93 -24.50 14.01
CA MET A 15 -16.76 -23.40 13.06
C MET A 15 -15.69 -22.46 13.62
N THR A 16 -14.44 -22.64 13.21
CA THR A 16 -13.36 -21.69 13.50
C THR A 16 -13.63 -20.40 12.74
N ILE A 17 -14.10 -19.38 13.44
CA ILE A 17 -14.21 -18.02 12.90
C ILE A 17 -12.78 -17.49 12.76
N MET A 18 -12.21 -17.53 11.55
CA MET A 18 -10.99 -16.76 11.23
C MET A 18 -11.36 -15.28 11.22
N THR A 19 -11.08 -14.59 12.32
CA THR A 19 -11.10 -13.13 12.34
C THR A 19 -9.97 -12.64 11.43
N ALA A 20 -10.32 -12.04 10.30
CA ALA A 20 -9.36 -11.34 9.44
C ALA A 20 -8.77 -10.18 10.25
N GLN A 21 -7.59 -10.38 10.80
CA GLN A 21 -6.88 -9.35 11.55
C GLN A 21 -6.42 -8.27 10.58
N ALA A 22 -6.74 -7.01 10.87
CA ALA A 22 -6.26 -5.89 10.08
C ALA A 22 -4.72 -5.89 10.11
N ALA A 23 -4.08 -5.75 8.94
CA ALA A 23 -2.62 -5.74 8.85
C ALA A 23 -2.02 -4.69 9.79
N GLU A 24 -0.96 -5.05 10.50
CA GLU A 24 -0.18 -4.14 11.33
C GLU A 24 0.98 -3.57 10.51
N PRO A 25 1.42 -2.32 10.77
CA PRO A 25 2.58 -1.76 10.10
C PRO A 25 3.85 -2.56 10.42
N PRO A 26 4.82 -2.65 9.50
CA PRO A 26 6.07 -3.36 9.73
C PRO A 26 6.84 -2.72 10.89
N LYS A 27 7.49 -3.55 11.71
CA LYS A 27 8.29 -3.10 12.87
C LYS A 27 9.75 -2.82 12.53
N ALA A 28 10.22 -3.35 11.41
CA ALA A 28 11.59 -3.17 10.92
C ALA A 28 11.60 -3.21 9.41
N ILE A 29 12.62 -2.60 8.81
CA ILE A 29 12.93 -2.76 7.38
C ILE A 29 13.63 -4.11 7.25
N GLY A 30 13.08 -4.98 6.40
CA GLY A 30 13.69 -6.27 6.05
C GLY A 30 14.74 -6.12 4.96
N ASP A 31 15.28 -7.26 4.53
CA ASP A 31 16.15 -7.31 3.36
C ASP A 31 15.34 -6.94 2.11
N GLY A 32 15.89 -6.01 1.30
CA GLY A 32 15.26 -5.59 0.05
C GLY A 32 15.37 -6.67 -1.02
N GLU A 33 14.36 -6.81 -1.88
CA GLU A 33 14.41 -7.69 -3.04
C GLU A 33 15.17 -7.10 -4.25
N GLY A 34 15.71 -5.88 -4.09
CA GLY A 34 16.52 -5.20 -5.10
C GLY A 34 15.72 -4.52 -6.22
N ARG A 35 14.40 -4.45 -6.11
CA ARG A 35 13.53 -3.75 -7.07
C ARG A 35 12.34 -3.10 -6.37
N LEU A 36 11.74 -2.14 -7.08
CA LEU A 36 10.54 -1.41 -6.65
C LEU A 36 9.63 -1.19 -7.87
N ASP A 37 8.46 -1.80 -7.88
CA ASP A 37 7.47 -1.69 -8.94
C ASP A 37 6.40 -0.66 -8.56
N ILE A 38 6.35 0.47 -9.28
CA ILE A 38 5.51 1.62 -8.96
C ILE A 38 4.45 1.85 -10.02
N ILE A 39 3.19 2.09 -9.61
CA ILE A 39 2.17 2.70 -10.46
C ILE A 39 2.19 4.21 -10.20
N ALA A 40 2.35 5.03 -11.24
CA ALA A 40 2.45 6.47 -11.08
C ALA A 40 1.65 7.24 -12.13
N TRP A 41 1.23 8.46 -11.74
CA TRP A 41 0.82 9.46 -12.72
C TRP A 41 2.01 9.81 -13.63
N PRO A 42 1.76 10.12 -14.92
CA PRO A 42 2.80 10.66 -15.78
C PRO A 42 3.46 11.89 -15.13
N GLY A 43 4.79 11.95 -15.12
CA GLY A 43 5.54 13.05 -14.52
C GLY A 43 5.80 12.97 -13.01
N TYR A 44 5.29 11.91 -12.33
CA TYR A 44 5.46 11.80 -10.88
C TYR A 44 6.72 11.03 -10.46
N ILE A 45 7.21 10.15 -11.31
CA ILE A 45 8.45 9.39 -11.08
C ILE A 45 9.35 9.62 -12.30
N GLU A 46 10.24 10.60 -12.19
CA GLU A 46 11.03 11.09 -13.31
C GLU A 46 12.47 10.57 -13.28
N ARG A 47 12.92 10.14 -14.47
CA ARG A 47 14.25 9.59 -14.73
C ARG A 47 15.03 10.43 -15.75
N GLY A 48 14.71 11.70 -15.89
CA GLY A 48 15.36 12.59 -16.85
C GLY A 48 15.06 12.28 -18.31
N GLN A 49 13.99 11.53 -18.61
CA GLN A 49 13.62 11.19 -19.99
C GLN A 49 12.99 12.36 -20.73
N THR A 50 12.17 13.15 -20.04
CA THR A 50 11.52 14.34 -20.60
C THR A 50 12.43 15.57 -20.49
N ASP A 51 13.05 15.73 -19.32
CA ASP A 51 14.02 16.80 -19.03
C ASP A 51 15.09 16.23 -18.09
N LYS A 52 16.36 16.36 -18.49
CA LYS A 52 17.51 15.86 -17.72
C LYS A 52 17.67 16.52 -16.35
N GLN A 53 17.03 17.66 -16.10
CA GLN A 53 17.02 18.32 -14.80
C GLN A 53 16.10 17.63 -13.80
N TYR A 54 15.17 16.82 -14.28
CA TYR A 54 14.23 16.08 -13.46
C TYR A 54 14.57 14.58 -13.45
N ASP A 55 15.62 14.24 -12.71
CA ASP A 55 16.03 12.85 -12.50
C ASP A 55 16.37 12.64 -11.01
N TRP A 56 15.46 12.06 -10.29
CA TRP A 56 15.66 11.64 -8.90
C TRP A 56 15.69 10.12 -8.75
N VAL A 57 15.32 9.38 -9.78
CA VAL A 57 15.31 7.91 -9.77
C VAL A 57 16.71 7.35 -9.93
N THR A 58 17.50 7.87 -10.87
CA THR A 58 18.85 7.36 -11.14
C THR A 58 19.77 7.49 -9.92
N GLN A 59 19.65 8.57 -9.14
CA GLN A 59 20.42 8.74 -7.93
C GLN A 59 19.99 7.72 -6.86
N PHE A 60 18.69 7.54 -6.66
CA PHE A 60 18.15 6.55 -5.72
C PHE A 60 18.63 5.13 -6.05
N GLU A 61 18.58 4.73 -7.31
CA GLU A 61 19.05 3.41 -7.75
C GLU A 61 20.54 3.20 -7.47
N LYS A 62 21.37 4.24 -7.70
CA LYS A 62 22.81 4.19 -7.42
C LYS A 62 23.13 4.07 -5.94
N GLU A 63 22.38 4.77 -5.10
CA GLU A 63 22.59 4.81 -3.64
C GLU A 63 22.09 3.56 -2.95
N THR A 64 21.02 2.96 -3.44
CA THR A 64 20.33 1.85 -2.77
C THR A 64 20.57 0.49 -3.43
N GLY A 65 20.97 0.46 -4.69
CA GLY A 65 21.01 -0.76 -5.51
C GLY A 65 19.61 -1.29 -5.88
N CYS A 66 18.55 -0.53 -5.61
CA CYS A 66 17.16 -0.92 -5.85
C CYS A 66 16.69 -0.42 -7.22
N ALA A 67 16.44 -1.32 -8.16
CA ALA A 67 15.92 -0.96 -9.49
C ALA A 67 14.47 -0.48 -9.41
N VAL A 68 14.15 0.65 -10.04
CA VAL A 68 12.80 1.23 -10.03
C VAL A 68 12.10 1.00 -11.37
N ASN A 69 11.00 0.28 -11.37
CA ASN A 69 10.14 0.06 -12.52
C ASN A 69 8.87 0.90 -12.37
N VAL A 70 8.54 1.68 -13.39
CA VAL A 70 7.37 2.57 -13.35
C VAL A 70 6.35 2.17 -14.41
N LYS A 71 5.14 1.88 -13.96
CA LYS A 71 3.96 1.75 -14.82
C LYS A 71 3.14 3.02 -14.69
N THR A 72 3.06 3.81 -15.76
CA THR A 72 2.16 4.98 -15.76
C THR A 72 0.70 4.58 -15.92
N ALA A 73 -0.16 5.27 -15.19
CA ALA A 73 -1.62 5.20 -15.31
C ALA A 73 -2.22 6.60 -15.35
N ALA A 74 -3.22 6.80 -16.19
CA ALA A 74 -3.79 8.11 -16.46
C ALA A 74 -5.04 8.43 -15.63
N THR A 75 -5.59 7.44 -14.92
CA THR A 75 -6.81 7.61 -14.12
C THR A 75 -6.71 6.88 -12.77
N SER A 76 -7.43 7.39 -11.77
CA SER A 76 -7.58 6.73 -10.46
C SER A 76 -8.15 5.31 -10.59
N ASP A 77 -9.09 5.08 -11.50
CA ASP A 77 -9.71 3.77 -11.72
C ASP A 77 -8.71 2.75 -12.27
N GLU A 78 -7.86 3.18 -13.21
CA GLU A 78 -6.78 2.34 -13.73
C GLU A 78 -5.79 1.96 -12.62
N MET A 79 -5.40 2.92 -11.77
CA MET A 79 -4.49 2.68 -10.63
C MET A 79 -5.08 1.66 -9.65
N VAL A 80 -6.35 1.82 -9.27
CA VAL A 80 -7.05 0.88 -8.39
C VAL A 80 -7.14 -0.50 -9.03
N SER A 81 -7.42 -0.58 -10.33
CA SER A 81 -7.48 -1.85 -11.07
C SER A 81 -6.12 -2.56 -11.09
N LEU A 82 -5.03 -1.84 -11.39
CA LEU A 82 -3.68 -2.38 -11.43
C LEU A 82 -3.24 -2.88 -10.04
N MET A 83 -3.43 -2.09 -8.99
CA MET A 83 -3.14 -2.51 -7.60
C MET A 83 -3.96 -3.72 -7.18
N THR A 84 -5.20 -3.83 -7.67
CA THR A 84 -6.06 -5.00 -7.38
C THR A 84 -5.55 -6.28 -8.05
N LYS A 85 -4.97 -6.16 -9.24
CA LYS A 85 -4.33 -7.29 -9.93
C LYS A 85 -3.05 -7.74 -9.23
N GLY A 86 -2.40 -6.85 -8.49
CA GLY A 86 -1.15 -7.12 -7.78
C GLY A 86 0.10 -6.98 -8.66
N GLY A 87 1.27 -7.24 -8.05
CA GLY A 87 2.58 -7.13 -8.71
C GLY A 87 3.16 -5.72 -8.68
N TYR A 88 2.67 -4.87 -7.78
CA TYR A 88 3.18 -3.52 -7.54
C TYR A 88 3.33 -3.27 -6.06
N ASP A 89 4.38 -2.53 -5.70
CA ASP A 89 4.73 -2.21 -4.32
C ASP A 89 4.17 -0.88 -3.87
N LEU A 90 4.08 0.09 -4.80
CA LEU A 90 3.69 1.46 -4.51
C LEU A 90 2.80 2.05 -5.60
N VAL A 91 1.93 2.97 -5.21
CA VAL A 91 1.11 3.74 -6.15
C VAL A 91 1.01 5.20 -5.72
N THR A 92 1.13 6.14 -6.69
CA THR A 92 0.87 7.57 -6.48
C THR A 92 -0.62 7.83 -6.68
N ALA A 93 -1.43 7.51 -5.68
CA ALA A 93 -2.88 7.57 -5.76
C ALA A 93 -3.44 8.94 -5.33
N SER A 94 -4.53 9.37 -5.96
CA SER A 94 -5.37 10.46 -5.45
C SER A 94 -6.07 10.06 -4.13
N GLY A 95 -6.60 11.03 -3.39
CA GLY A 95 -7.22 10.76 -2.09
C GLY A 95 -8.38 9.76 -2.15
N ASP A 96 -9.24 9.86 -3.16
CA ASP A 96 -10.35 8.92 -3.39
C ASP A 96 -9.84 7.51 -3.72
N ALA A 97 -8.83 7.39 -4.57
CA ALA A 97 -8.22 6.10 -4.90
C ALA A 97 -7.53 5.49 -3.68
N SER A 98 -6.87 6.29 -2.86
CA SER A 98 -6.25 5.84 -1.60
C SER A 98 -7.30 5.21 -0.68
N LEU A 99 -8.44 5.87 -0.45
CA LEU A 99 -9.51 5.32 0.37
C LEU A 99 -10.08 4.02 -0.20
N ARG A 100 -10.27 3.92 -1.51
CA ARG A 100 -10.74 2.69 -2.17
C ARG A 100 -9.75 1.53 -1.99
N LEU A 101 -8.46 1.78 -2.10
CA LEU A 101 -7.41 0.79 -1.89
C LEU A 101 -7.33 0.32 -0.43
N ILE A 102 -7.45 1.24 0.53
CA ILE A 102 -7.47 0.94 1.96
C ILE A 102 -8.69 0.09 2.31
N MET A 103 -9.88 0.52 1.89
CA MET A 103 -11.14 -0.21 2.14
C MET A 103 -11.16 -1.58 1.45
N GLY A 104 -10.57 -1.66 0.26
CA GLY A 104 -10.40 -2.90 -0.49
C GLY A 104 -9.28 -3.81 0.04
N LYS A 105 -8.54 -3.39 1.09
CA LYS A 105 -7.38 -4.11 1.66
C LYS A 105 -6.32 -4.44 0.60
N ARG A 106 -6.07 -3.50 -0.30
CA ARG A 106 -5.07 -3.62 -1.37
C ARG A 106 -3.75 -2.95 -1.02
N VAL A 107 -3.72 -2.21 0.08
CA VAL A 107 -2.53 -1.59 0.66
C VAL A 107 -2.45 -1.94 2.15
N GLN A 108 -1.24 -1.94 2.68
CA GLN A 108 -0.96 -2.17 4.09
C GLN A 108 -0.59 -0.85 4.78
N PRO A 109 -0.78 -0.76 6.10
CA PRO A 109 -0.31 0.39 6.85
C PRO A 109 1.22 0.46 6.85
N ILE A 110 1.73 1.70 6.88
CA ILE A 110 3.16 2.00 6.95
C ILE A 110 3.58 2.38 8.38
N SER A 111 4.84 2.12 8.72
CA SER A 111 5.45 2.58 9.98
C SER A 111 6.16 3.91 9.75
N THR A 112 5.57 4.99 10.21
CA THR A 112 6.17 6.34 10.08
C THR A 112 7.50 6.46 10.86
N ALA A 113 7.70 5.61 11.87
CA ALA A 113 8.95 5.56 12.62
C ALA A 113 10.14 5.03 11.80
N LEU A 114 9.86 4.26 10.74
CA LEU A 114 10.88 3.74 9.82
C LEU A 114 11.19 4.69 8.66
N ILE A 115 10.52 5.85 8.58
CA ILE A 115 10.71 6.86 7.54
C ILE A 115 11.46 8.06 8.15
N PRO A 116 12.78 8.20 7.94
CA PRO A 116 13.57 9.25 8.61
C PRO A 116 13.05 10.66 8.34
N ASN A 117 12.62 10.91 7.11
CA ASN A 117 12.16 12.22 6.66
C ASN A 117 10.68 12.52 7.00
N TRP A 118 9.97 11.61 7.69
CA TRP A 118 8.58 11.83 8.08
C TRP A 118 8.39 13.12 8.88
N LYS A 119 9.33 13.44 9.77
CA LYS A 119 9.29 14.63 10.62
C LYS A 119 9.48 15.94 9.85
N ALA A 120 10.01 15.89 8.64
CA ALA A 120 10.19 17.05 7.77
C ALA A 120 8.93 17.41 6.97
N LEU A 121 7.91 16.55 6.99
CA LEU A 121 6.65 16.80 6.30
C LEU A 121 5.84 17.89 7.03
N ASP A 122 5.13 18.70 6.25
CA ASP A 122 4.25 19.74 6.81
C ASP A 122 3.14 19.10 7.67
N PRO A 123 2.97 19.54 8.95
CA PRO A 123 1.96 18.97 9.86
C PRO A 123 0.52 19.08 9.36
N ARG A 124 0.23 19.99 8.42
CA ARG A 124 -1.11 20.16 7.85
C ARG A 124 -1.47 19.03 6.89
N VAL A 125 -0.48 18.49 6.16
CA VAL A 125 -0.73 17.45 5.16
C VAL A 125 -0.59 16.03 5.70
N VAL A 126 0.20 15.81 6.77
CA VAL A 126 0.37 14.48 7.37
C VAL A 126 -0.88 13.96 8.10
N LYS A 127 -1.87 14.81 8.32
CA LYS A 127 -3.15 14.46 8.98
C LYS A 127 -4.29 14.20 8.02
N GLY A 128 -4.01 14.06 6.71
CA GLY A 128 -5.04 13.84 5.69
C GLY A 128 -5.85 12.57 5.93
N ASP A 129 -7.17 12.68 5.97
CA ASP A 129 -8.09 11.56 6.25
C ASP A 129 -8.08 10.49 5.15
N TRP A 130 -7.62 10.84 3.95
CA TRP A 130 -7.56 9.94 2.80
C TRP A 130 -6.45 8.87 2.86
N PHE A 131 -5.53 8.97 3.83
CA PHE A 131 -4.53 7.93 4.09
C PHE A 131 -4.33 7.63 5.58
N ASN A 132 -5.00 8.36 6.48
CA ASN A 132 -5.07 8.06 7.91
C ASN A 132 -6.43 7.45 8.23
N VAL A 133 -6.51 6.13 8.33
CA VAL A 133 -7.77 5.41 8.52
C VAL A 133 -7.66 4.46 9.70
N GLY A 134 -8.61 4.52 10.61
CA GLY A 134 -8.67 3.60 11.76
C GLY A 134 -7.44 3.69 12.68
N GLY A 135 -6.85 4.87 12.81
CA GLY A 135 -5.65 5.08 13.63
C GLY A 135 -4.34 4.57 13.00
N LYS A 136 -4.37 4.17 11.72
CA LYS A 136 -3.22 3.69 10.97
C LYS A 136 -2.93 4.60 9.78
N VAL A 137 -1.65 4.75 9.43
CA VAL A 137 -1.17 5.52 8.29
C VAL A 137 -0.91 4.56 7.13
N TYR A 138 -1.46 4.84 5.94
CA TYR A 138 -1.34 3.98 4.75
C TYR A 138 -0.55 4.60 3.61
N GLY A 139 -0.12 5.82 3.75
CA GLY A 139 0.63 6.53 2.72
C GLY A 139 1.31 7.78 3.23
N THR A 140 2.06 8.42 2.35
CA THR A 140 2.70 9.71 2.61
C THR A 140 2.21 10.73 1.59
N PRO A 141 1.97 11.99 2.01
CA PRO A 141 1.63 13.04 1.06
C PRO A 141 2.80 13.28 0.09
N TYR A 142 2.50 13.28 -1.20
CA TYR A 142 3.46 13.54 -2.26
C TYR A 142 3.28 14.96 -2.84
N GLN A 143 2.06 15.28 -3.21
CA GLN A 143 1.68 16.60 -3.69
C GLN A 143 0.40 17.08 -3.03
N TRP A 144 0.28 18.40 -2.86
CA TRP A 144 -0.93 19.04 -2.40
C TRP A 144 -1.20 20.27 -3.26
N GLY A 145 -2.43 20.41 -3.71
CA GLY A 145 -2.84 21.53 -4.53
C GLY A 145 -4.36 21.68 -4.58
N ARG A 146 -4.82 22.83 -5.09
CA ARG A 146 -6.23 23.01 -5.42
C ARG A 146 -6.54 22.23 -6.67
N THR A 147 -7.57 21.41 -6.62
CA THR A 147 -8.24 20.92 -7.83
C THR A 147 -9.15 22.04 -8.33
N CYS A 148 -8.98 22.45 -9.57
CA CYS A 148 -9.91 23.36 -10.25
C CYS A 148 -11.09 22.59 -10.78
#